data_10db1473aaa1d35feb7884dd6a24f4df
#
_entry.id   10db1473aaa1d35feb7884dd6a24f4df
#
_cell.length_a   1.000
_cell.length_b   1.000
_cell.length_c   1.000
_cell.angle_alpha   90.00
_cell.angle_beta   90.00
_cell.angle_gamma   90.00
#
_symmetry.space_group_name_H-M   'P 1'
#
loop_
_entity.id
_entity.type
_entity.pdbx_description
1 polymer ?
#
loop_
_entity_poly.entity_id
_entity_poly.type
_entity_poly.pdbx_seq_one_letter_code
_entity_poly.pdbx_strand_id
1 'polypeptide(L)'
;LASQRPEPIPVFAEMSSVNPIFVMTGLGDAKMDEIATGLHGSATLGAGQFCTNPGIVLFPAGEQGERFVESFLSKMRETAAAPMLHEGIRKAYGQGVETLAGRDGVRLLLAPEETAGDGRCHATACVLATDARSFLSDESLLEEVFGPSTLLVSYEDSSELNEVAEALEGQLTAS
;
A
#
# COMPACT_ATOMS: atom_id res chain seq x y z
N LEU A 1 -6.08 21.97 -18.73
CA LEU A 1 -6.05 23.46 -18.64
C LEU A 1 -4.76 24.04 -19.22
N ALA A 2 -3.55 23.55 -18.79
CA ALA A 2 -2.28 24.10 -19.27
C ALA A 2 -2.09 23.95 -20.79
N SER A 3 -2.42 22.77 -21.33
CA SER A 3 -2.35 22.45 -22.78
C SER A 3 -3.44 23.12 -23.60
N GLN A 4 -4.50 23.61 -22.97
CA GLN A 4 -5.64 24.26 -23.63
C GLN A 4 -5.51 25.80 -23.71
N ARG A 5 -4.40 26.33 -23.20
CA ARG A 5 -4.11 27.78 -23.30
C ARG A 5 -3.74 28.13 -24.73
N PRO A 6 -3.98 29.40 -25.20
CA PRO A 6 -3.51 29.87 -26.50
C PRO A 6 -1.98 29.63 -26.67
N GLU A 7 -1.23 29.82 -25.61
CA GLU A 7 0.19 29.46 -25.51
C GLU A 7 0.30 28.39 -24.44
N PRO A 8 0.51 27.10 -24.80
CA PRO A 8 0.68 26.01 -23.84
C PRO A 8 1.88 26.25 -22.91
N ILE A 9 1.73 25.88 -21.64
CA ILE A 9 2.82 25.92 -20.66
C ILE A 9 3.15 24.49 -20.20
N PRO A 10 4.42 24.18 -19.90
CA PRO A 10 4.79 22.89 -19.36
C PRO A 10 4.14 22.68 -17.98
N VAL A 11 3.74 21.43 -17.72
CA VAL A 11 3.23 20.99 -16.42
C VAL A 11 4.07 19.81 -15.96
N PHE A 12 4.61 19.92 -14.76
CA PHE A 12 5.30 18.86 -14.05
C PHE A 12 4.45 18.55 -12.82
N ALA A 13 3.74 17.41 -12.86
CA ALA A 13 2.83 17.02 -11.80
C ALA A 13 3.05 15.55 -11.48
N GLU A 14 3.44 15.27 -10.24
CA GLU A 14 3.36 13.95 -9.63
C GLU A 14 2.08 13.94 -8.81
N MET A 15 1.15 13.05 -9.14
CA MET A 15 -0.21 13.09 -8.61
C MET A 15 -0.62 11.83 -7.87
N SER A 16 0.07 10.71 -8.12
CA SER A 16 -0.21 9.42 -7.49
C SER A 16 0.97 8.48 -7.67
N SER A 17 1.29 7.70 -6.65
CA SER A 17 2.30 6.64 -6.72
C SER A 17 2.01 5.56 -5.68
N VAL A 18 2.09 4.30 -6.06
CA VAL A 18 1.91 3.16 -5.14
C VAL A 18 3.24 2.55 -4.67
N ASN A 19 4.36 3.00 -5.23
CA ASN A 19 5.72 2.69 -4.77
C ASN A 19 5.93 1.21 -4.45
N PRO A 20 5.87 0.32 -5.44
CA PRO A 20 5.86 -1.11 -5.22
C PRO A 20 7.15 -1.62 -4.57
N ILE A 21 7.01 -2.56 -3.65
CA ILE A 21 8.14 -3.33 -3.07
C ILE A 21 8.03 -4.77 -3.55
N PHE A 22 9.13 -5.32 -4.05
CA PHE A 22 9.22 -6.68 -4.57
C PHE A 22 10.07 -7.55 -3.62
N VAL A 23 9.41 -8.29 -2.74
CA VAL A 23 10.08 -9.23 -1.84
C VAL A 23 10.35 -10.52 -2.60
N MET A 24 11.61 -10.79 -2.89
CA MET A 24 12.03 -11.93 -3.71
C MET A 24 12.05 -13.24 -2.92
N THR A 25 11.96 -14.37 -3.63
CA THR A 25 12.15 -15.72 -3.06
C THR A 25 13.59 -15.95 -2.63
N GLY A 26 13.80 -16.96 -1.76
CA GLY A 26 15.14 -17.42 -1.36
C GLY A 26 15.80 -16.59 -0.25
N LEU A 27 15.09 -15.66 0.35
CA LEU A 27 15.55 -14.90 1.51
C LEU A 27 15.40 -15.75 2.78
N GLY A 28 16.37 -15.66 3.70
CA GLY A 28 16.25 -16.30 5.02
C GLY A 28 15.28 -15.57 5.95
N ASP A 29 14.76 -16.27 6.98
CA ASP A 29 13.74 -15.73 7.90
C ASP A 29 14.18 -14.42 8.57
N ALA A 30 15.44 -14.31 8.98
CA ALA A 30 15.97 -13.09 9.58
C ALA A 30 15.90 -11.88 8.62
N LYS A 31 16.10 -12.09 7.30
CA LYS A 31 15.99 -11.04 6.29
C LYS A 31 14.55 -10.67 6.03
N MET A 32 13.64 -11.64 6.05
CA MET A 32 12.21 -11.38 5.94
C MET A 32 11.69 -10.52 7.09
N ASP A 33 12.12 -10.79 8.32
CA ASP A 33 11.74 -9.96 9.47
C ASP A 33 12.36 -8.56 9.43
N GLU A 34 13.58 -8.43 8.93
CA GLU A 34 14.21 -7.12 8.68
C GLU A 34 13.40 -6.31 7.65
N ILE A 35 12.97 -6.94 6.55
CA ILE A 35 12.14 -6.30 5.51
C ILE A 35 10.78 -5.91 6.10
N ALA A 36 10.12 -6.79 6.85
CA ALA A 36 8.85 -6.48 7.51
C ALA A 36 8.97 -5.29 8.47
N THR A 37 10.10 -5.19 9.19
CA THR A 37 10.40 -4.08 10.09
C THR A 37 10.61 -2.77 9.32
N GLY A 38 11.39 -2.81 8.25
CA GLY A 38 11.62 -1.64 7.38
C GLY A 38 10.35 -1.16 6.70
N LEU A 39 9.55 -2.10 6.19
CA LEU A 39 8.24 -1.82 5.58
C LEU A 39 7.29 -1.15 6.58
N HIS A 40 7.18 -1.68 7.80
CA HIS A 40 6.37 -1.07 8.86
C HIS A 40 6.78 0.38 9.11
N GLY A 41 8.08 0.65 9.30
CA GLY A 41 8.57 2.01 9.51
C GLY A 41 8.26 2.95 8.34
N SER A 42 8.38 2.47 7.10
CA SER A 42 8.08 3.25 5.90
C SER A 42 6.58 3.51 5.74
N ALA A 43 5.74 2.48 5.87
CA ALA A 43 4.30 2.57 5.65
C ALA A 43 3.57 3.42 6.72
N THR A 44 4.15 3.57 7.91
CA THR A 44 3.55 4.32 9.02
C THR A 44 4.16 5.70 9.24
N LEU A 45 5.27 6.02 8.56
CA LEU A 45 5.94 7.31 8.68
C LEU A 45 4.97 8.45 8.32
N GLY A 46 4.79 9.41 9.24
CA GLY A 46 3.87 10.53 9.06
C GLY A 46 2.42 10.11 8.76
N ALA A 47 1.95 9.01 9.34
CA ALA A 47 0.65 8.39 9.03
C ALA A 47 0.52 8.01 7.55
N GLY A 48 1.60 7.51 6.93
CA GLY A 48 1.62 7.12 5.52
C GLY A 48 1.45 8.27 4.52
N GLN A 49 1.59 9.52 4.96
CA GLN A 49 1.37 10.71 4.12
C GLN A 49 2.65 11.19 3.42
N PHE A 50 3.35 10.26 2.78
CA PHE A 50 4.50 10.55 1.93
C PHE A 50 4.27 10.09 0.51
N CYS A 51 4.77 10.86 -0.47
CA CYS A 51 4.73 10.49 -1.88
C CYS A 51 5.47 9.17 -2.19
N THR A 52 6.35 8.73 -1.29
CA THR A 52 7.09 7.46 -1.37
C THR A 52 6.52 6.36 -0.48
N ASN A 53 5.31 6.52 0.05
CA ASN A 53 4.68 5.50 0.89
C ASN A 53 4.50 4.18 0.12
N PRO A 54 4.92 3.00 0.66
CA PRO A 54 4.79 1.72 -0.02
C PRO A 54 3.34 1.23 0.03
N GLY A 55 2.56 1.57 -0.99
CA GLY A 55 1.15 1.20 -1.12
C GLY A 55 0.94 -0.25 -1.53
N ILE A 56 1.88 -0.83 -2.31
CA ILE A 56 1.80 -2.21 -2.81
C ILE A 56 3.08 -2.96 -2.45
N VAL A 57 2.93 -4.18 -1.93
CA VAL A 57 4.06 -5.07 -1.61
C VAL A 57 3.79 -6.45 -2.18
N LEU A 58 4.63 -6.87 -3.11
CA LEU A 58 4.60 -8.22 -3.66
C LEU A 58 5.47 -9.13 -2.81
N PHE A 59 4.97 -10.31 -2.48
CA PHE A 59 5.70 -11.29 -1.68
C PHE A 59 5.41 -12.72 -2.16
N PRO A 60 6.36 -13.67 -2.00
CA PRO A 60 6.17 -15.05 -2.46
C PRO A 60 5.06 -15.74 -1.67
N ALA A 61 4.22 -16.51 -2.34
CA ALA A 61 3.25 -17.38 -1.69
C ALA A 61 3.94 -18.49 -0.87
N GLY A 62 3.17 -19.16 -0.02
CA GLY A 62 3.64 -20.25 0.83
C GLY A 62 4.21 -19.80 2.17
N GLU A 63 4.86 -20.76 2.87
CA GLU A 63 5.24 -20.62 4.28
C GLU A 63 6.14 -19.40 4.56
N GLN A 64 7.04 -19.09 3.65
CA GLN A 64 7.93 -17.94 3.81
C GLN A 64 7.17 -16.61 3.73
N GLY A 65 6.25 -16.49 2.78
CA GLY A 65 5.39 -15.33 2.66
C GLY A 65 4.42 -15.17 3.83
N GLU A 66 3.86 -16.27 4.31
CA GLU A 66 2.99 -16.26 5.50
C GLU A 66 3.71 -15.72 6.73
N ARG A 67 4.95 -16.13 6.96
CA ARG A 67 5.81 -15.61 8.05
C ARG A 67 6.09 -14.12 7.90
N PHE A 68 6.38 -13.68 6.67
CA PHE A 68 6.57 -12.25 6.37
C PHE A 68 5.30 -11.45 6.72
N VAL A 69 4.14 -11.91 6.25
CA VAL A 69 2.85 -11.28 6.51
C VAL A 69 2.57 -11.22 8.02
N GLU A 70 2.78 -12.31 8.76
CA GLU A 70 2.58 -12.37 10.20
C GLU A 70 3.49 -11.38 10.95
N SER A 71 4.78 -11.34 10.60
CA SER A 71 5.74 -10.38 11.17
C SER A 71 5.32 -8.94 10.91
N PHE A 72 4.93 -8.62 9.68
CA PHE A 72 4.46 -7.28 9.31
C PHE A 72 3.16 -6.91 10.04
N LEU A 73 2.17 -7.79 10.05
CA LEU A 73 0.89 -7.56 10.73
C LEU A 73 1.05 -7.36 12.24
N SER A 74 1.94 -8.11 12.90
CA SER A 74 2.23 -7.93 14.31
C SER A 74 2.66 -6.49 14.60
N LYS A 75 3.58 -5.94 13.79
CA LYS A 75 4.08 -4.58 13.93
C LYS A 75 3.01 -3.53 13.60
N MET A 76 2.20 -3.76 12.56
CA MET A 76 1.12 -2.85 12.17
C MET A 76 0.03 -2.75 13.24
N ARG A 77 -0.30 -3.85 13.94
CA ARG A 77 -1.27 -3.86 15.05
C ARG A 77 -0.83 -3.03 16.26
N GLU A 78 0.47 -2.92 16.48
CA GLU A 78 1.04 -2.14 17.59
C GLU A 78 1.18 -0.65 17.25
N THR A 79 0.89 -0.26 16.00
CA THR A 79 1.03 1.12 15.55
C THR A 79 -0.08 1.99 16.13
N ALA A 80 0.32 3.00 16.89
CA ALA A 80 -0.63 3.97 17.41
C ALA A 80 -1.27 4.82 16.31
N ALA A 81 -2.51 5.26 16.54
CA ALA A 81 -3.16 6.23 15.66
C ALA A 81 -2.30 7.51 15.53
N ALA A 82 -2.13 8.00 14.32
CA ALA A 82 -1.31 9.15 14.02
C ALA A 82 -2.10 10.25 13.27
N PRO A 83 -1.71 11.53 13.41
CA PRO A 83 -2.44 12.64 12.83
C PRO A 83 -2.36 12.67 11.31
N MET A 84 -3.50 12.83 10.67
CA MET A 84 -3.62 13.18 9.25
C MET A 84 -3.59 14.71 9.10
N LEU A 85 -3.12 15.19 7.95
CA LEU A 85 -2.95 16.62 7.71
C LEU A 85 -4.26 17.41 7.86
N HIS A 86 -5.37 16.86 7.35
CA HIS A 86 -6.71 17.43 7.52
C HIS A 86 -7.80 16.38 7.28
N GLU A 87 -9.02 16.71 7.69
CA GLU A 87 -10.19 15.81 7.66
C GLU A 87 -10.52 15.28 6.26
N GLY A 88 -10.27 16.07 5.21
CA GLY A 88 -10.47 15.62 3.82
C GLY A 88 -9.58 14.43 3.45
N ILE A 89 -8.30 14.45 3.82
CA ILE A 89 -7.38 13.33 3.59
C ILE A 89 -7.81 12.12 4.43
N ARG A 90 -8.17 12.32 5.69
CA ARG A 90 -8.67 11.23 6.55
C ARG A 90 -9.91 10.54 5.96
N LYS A 91 -10.86 11.32 5.46
CA LYS A 91 -12.06 10.77 4.79
C LYS A 91 -11.71 10.03 3.50
N ALA A 92 -10.84 10.60 2.67
CA ALA A 92 -10.39 9.96 1.44
C ALA A 92 -9.67 8.63 1.73
N TYR A 93 -8.82 8.60 2.78
CA TYR A 93 -8.19 7.37 3.26
C TYR A 93 -9.23 6.30 3.64
N GLY A 94 -10.20 6.63 4.49
CA GLY A 94 -11.26 5.70 4.89
C GLY A 94 -12.06 5.17 3.69
N GLN A 95 -12.46 6.05 2.76
CA GLN A 95 -13.17 5.68 1.55
C GLN A 95 -12.33 4.79 0.62
N GLY A 96 -11.04 5.08 0.48
CA GLY A 96 -10.12 4.26 -0.31
C GLY A 96 -9.99 2.85 0.27
N VAL A 97 -9.81 2.74 1.59
CA VAL A 97 -9.75 1.44 2.28
C VAL A 97 -11.06 0.66 2.09
N GLU A 98 -12.22 1.29 2.29
CA GLU A 98 -13.52 0.64 2.08
C GLU A 98 -13.70 0.18 0.64
N THR A 99 -13.29 0.99 -0.33
CA THR A 99 -13.35 0.65 -1.76
C THR A 99 -12.50 -0.57 -2.07
N LEU A 100 -11.23 -0.60 -1.64
CA LEU A 100 -10.34 -1.74 -1.87
C LEU A 100 -10.83 -3.00 -1.14
N ALA A 101 -11.26 -2.87 0.12
CA ALA A 101 -11.75 -4.00 0.90
C ALA A 101 -13.04 -4.63 0.32
N GLY A 102 -13.80 -3.87 -0.46
CA GLY A 102 -15.00 -4.35 -1.17
C GLY A 102 -14.73 -5.04 -2.50
N ARG A 103 -13.47 -5.12 -2.96
CA ARG A 103 -13.12 -5.75 -4.23
C ARG A 103 -13.05 -7.27 -4.12
N ASP A 104 -13.44 -7.95 -5.19
CA ASP A 104 -13.33 -9.40 -5.26
C ASP A 104 -11.87 -9.85 -5.12
N GLY A 105 -11.64 -10.91 -4.34
CA GLY A 105 -10.29 -11.42 -4.07
C GLY A 105 -9.46 -10.61 -3.06
N VAL A 106 -9.97 -9.48 -2.55
CA VAL A 106 -9.28 -8.69 -1.53
C VAL A 106 -9.75 -9.11 -0.13
N ARG A 107 -8.79 -9.30 0.77
CA ARG A 107 -9.02 -9.63 2.18
C ARG A 107 -8.49 -8.51 3.06
N LEU A 108 -9.28 -8.07 4.02
CA LEU A 108 -8.88 -7.10 5.03
C LEU A 108 -8.21 -7.84 6.19
N LEU A 109 -6.88 -7.74 6.31
CA LEU A 109 -6.10 -8.42 7.36
C LEU A 109 -5.98 -7.60 8.64
N LEU A 110 -5.97 -6.29 8.51
CA LEU A 110 -6.02 -5.34 9.62
C LEU A 110 -6.94 -4.18 9.21
N ALA A 111 -8.08 -4.09 9.87
CA ALA A 111 -9.01 -2.98 9.68
C ALA A 111 -8.51 -1.72 10.40
N PRO A 112 -8.68 -0.52 9.82
CA PRO A 112 -8.44 0.70 10.58
C PRO A 112 -9.47 0.81 11.71
N GLU A 113 -9.00 1.16 12.90
CA GLU A 113 -9.90 1.42 14.03
C GLU A 113 -10.59 2.78 13.84
N GLU A 114 -11.87 2.85 14.19
CA GLU A 114 -12.54 4.13 14.32
C GLU A 114 -11.89 4.92 15.45
N THR A 115 -11.17 5.99 15.09
CA THR A 115 -10.67 6.95 16.08
C THR A 115 -11.84 7.77 16.58
N ALA A 116 -12.55 7.20 17.59
CA ALA A 116 -13.79 7.74 18.04
C ALA A 116 -13.66 9.13 18.69
N GLY A 117 -14.37 10.12 18.15
CA GLY A 117 -15.06 11.14 18.94
C GLY A 117 -14.24 12.20 19.69
N ASP A 118 -12.92 12.18 19.66
CA ASP A 118 -12.10 13.17 20.38
C ASP A 118 -11.82 14.47 19.56
N GLY A 119 -12.42 14.57 18.39
CA GLY A 119 -12.24 15.70 17.48
C GLY A 119 -10.87 15.74 16.81
N ARG A 120 -10.04 14.70 16.97
CA ARG A 120 -8.72 14.62 16.35
C ARG A 120 -8.81 13.97 14.98
N CYS A 121 -8.08 14.55 14.03
CA CYS A 121 -7.95 14.01 12.68
C CYS A 121 -6.84 12.94 12.66
N HIS A 122 -7.10 11.74 13.21
CA HIS A 122 -6.15 10.64 13.27
C HIS A 122 -6.58 9.49 12.36
N ALA A 123 -5.61 8.69 11.91
CA ALA A 123 -5.84 7.41 11.25
C ALA A 123 -5.00 6.31 11.91
N THR A 124 -5.50 5.10 11.88
CA THR A 124 -4.79 3.88 12.27
C THR A 124 -4.37 3.11 11.03
N ALA A 125 -3.42 2.21 11.21
CA ALA A 125 -2.87 1.38 10.13
C ALA A 125 -3.93 0.43 9.55
N CYS A 126 -3.80 0.17 8.25
CA CYS A 126 -4.62 -0.79 7.51
C CYS A 126 -3.73 -1.73 6.70
N VAL A 127 -4.08 -3.01 6.65
CA VAL A 127 -3.42 -3.98 5.77
C VAL A 127 -4.47 -4.78 5.04
N LEU A 128 -4.38 -4.76 3.71
CA LEU A 128 -5.19 -5.58 2.81
C LEU A 128 -4.29 -6.63 2.14
N ALA A 129 -4.88 -7.70 1.65
CA ALA A 129 -4.14 -8.72 0.90
C ALA A 129 -4.98 -9.26 -0.26
N THR A 130 -4.28 -9.61 -1.33
CA THR A 130 -4.82 -10.28 -2.51
C THR A 130 -3.76 -11.20 -3.10
N ASP A 131 -4.07 -11.93 -4.16
CA ASP A 131 -3.11 -12.65 -5.00
C ASP A 131 -2.86 -11.92 -6.32
N ALA A 132 -1.76 -12.29 -7.02
CA ALA A 132 -1.35 -11.64 -8.25
C ALA A 132 -2.41 -11.73 -9.36
N ARG A 133 -3.17 -12.82 -9.44
CA ARG A 133 -4.23 -13.01 -10.47
C ARG A 133 -5.40 -12.09 -10.23
N SER A 134 -5.86 -12.02 -8.98
CA SER A 134 -6.91 -11.08 -8.58
C SER A 134 -6.47 -9.64 -8.80
N PHE A 135 -5.21 -9.32 -8.44
CA PHE A 135 -4.62 -8.01 -8.65
C PHE A 135 -4.60 -7.61 -10.13
N LEU A 136 -4.17 -8.50 -11.03
CA LEU A 136 -4.11 -8.25 -12.47
C LEU A 136 -5.49 -8.17 -13.13
N SER A 137 -6.52 -8.71 -12.49
CA SER A 137 -7.90 -8.72 -13.02
C SER A 137 -8.69 -7.44 -12.72
N ASP A 138 -8.23 -6.61 -11.79
CA ASP A 138 -8.92 -5.37 -11.35
C ASP A 138 -7.97 -4.19 -11.27
N GLU A 139 -7.98 -3.33 -12.30
CA GLU A 139 -7.14 -2.13 -12.38
C GLU A 139 -7.35 -1.16 -11.20
N SER A 140 -8.49 -1.23 -10.51
CA SER A 140 -8.75 -0.37 -9.35
C SER A 140 -7.85 -0.70 -8.16
N LEU A 141 -7.22 -1.88 -8.14
CA LEU A 141 -6.22 -2.24 -7.11
C LEU A 141 -4.87 -1.53 -7.29
N LEU A 142 -4.68 -0.84 -8.43
CA LEU A 142 -3.53 0.04 -8.69
C LEU A 142 -3.73 1.45 -8.13
N GLU A 143 -4.94 1.79 -7.66
CA GLU A 143 -5.23 3.12 -7.14
C GLU A 143 -4.54 3.35 -5.78
N GLU A 144 -3.93 4.51 -5.62
CA GLU A 144 -3.30 4.92 -4.38
C GLU A 144 -4.34 5.18 -3.28
N VAL A 145 -4.14 4.58 -2.12
CA VAL A 145 -4.85 4.93 -0.89
C VAL A 145 -3.90 5.70 0.02
N PHE A 146 -4.00 7.04 -0.02
CA PHE A 146 -3.07 7.92 0.66
C PHE A 146 -3.28 7.92 2.18
N GLY A 147 -2.39 7.23 2.90
CA GLY A 147 -2.48 7.01 4.33
C GLY A 147 -1.70 5.77 4.78
N PRO A 148 -1.81 5.36 6.05
CA PRO A 148 -1.05 4.25 6.60
C PRO A 148 -1.64 2.88 6.18
N SER A 149 -1.74 2.64 4.88
CA SER A 149 -2.25 1.39 4.30
C SER A 149 -1.25 0.75 3.37
N THR A 150 -1.30 -0.58 3.29
CA THR A 150 -0.51 -1.40 2.38
C THR A 150 -1.36 -2.54 1.84
N LEU A 151 -1.36 -2.72 0.52
CA LEU A 151 -1.91 -3.89 -0.16
C LEU A 151 -0.78 -4.91 -0.36
N LEU A 152 -0.91 -6.07 0.27
CA LEU A 152 -0.01 -7.19 0.12
C LEU A 152 -0.50 -8.07 -1.03
N VAL A 153 0.36 -8.34 -2.02
CA VAL A 153 0.04 -9.14 -3.21
C VAL A 153 0.92 -10.39 -3.22
N SER A 154 0.33 -11.56 -3.00
CA SER A 154 1.06 -12.81 -3.09
C SER A 154 1.24 -13.25 -4.54
N TYR A 155 2.44 -13.75 -4.88
CA TYR A 155 2.75 -14.34 -6.18
C TYR A 155 3.27 -15.77 -6.02
N GLU A 156 2.94 -16.65 -6.97
CA GLU A 156 3.35 -18.05 -6.96
C GLU A 156 4.74 -18.25 -7.56
N ASP A 157 5.06 -17.50 -8.62
CA ASP A 157 6.32 -17.63 -9.34
C ASP A 157 6.79 -16.31 -9.97
N SER A 158 7.97 -16.35 -10.57
CA SER A 158 8.56 -15.18 -11.22
C SER A 158 7.80 -14.69 -12.45
N SER A 159 6.97 -15.51 -13.08
CA SER A 159 6.14 -15.09 -14.22
C SER A 159 5.04 -14.15 -13.73
N GLU A 160 4.31 -14.54 -12.69
CA GLU A 160 3.30 -13.68 -12.07
C GLU A 160 3.91 -12.38 -11.56
N LEU A 161 5.10 -12.45 -10.95
CA LEU A 161 5.81 -11.26 -10.48
C LEU A 161 6.13 -10.28 -11.62
N ASN A 162 6.60 -10.80 -12.76
CA ASN A 162 6.90 -9.99 -13.95
C ASN A 162 5.62 -9.40 -14.55
N GLU A 163 4.53 -10.18 -14.64
CA GLU A 163 3.24 -9.70 -15.16
C GLU A 163 2.71 -8.54 -14.32
N VAL A 164 2.81 -8.62 -12.99
CA VAL A 164 2.44 -7.51 -12.11
C VAL A 164 3.36 -6.31 -12.32
N ALA A 165 4.67 -6.52 -12.45
CA ALA A 165 5.62 -5.44 -12.68
C ALA A 165 5.37 -4.71 -14.02
N GLU A 166 4.96 -5.43 -15.06
CA GLU A 166 4.59 -4.86 -16.36
C GLU A 166 3.25 -4.12 -16.33
N ALA A 167 2.32 -4.52 -15.47
CA ALA A 167 1.02 -3.86 -15.30
C ALA A 167 1.12 -2.54 -14.53
N LEU A 168 2.17 -2.37 -13.73
CA LEU A 168 2.40 -1.13 -12.99
C LEU A 168 2.85 0.00 -13.94
N GLU A 169 2.15 1.12 -13.90
CA GLU A 169 2.61 2.34 -14.56
C GLU A 169 3.90 2.89 -13.93
N GLY A 170 4.47 3.96 -14.48
CA GLY A 170 5.64 4.61 -13.90
C GLY A 170 5.37 5.07 -12.47
N GLN A 171 6.22 4.68 -11.55
CA GLN A 171 6.13 4.97 -10.12
C GLN A 171 7.25 5.91 -9.67
N LEU A 172 7.04 6.59 -8.54
CA LEU A 172 8.06 7.49 -7.98
C LEU A 172 9.27 6.69 -7.44
N THR A 173 8.99 5.56 -6.80
CA THR A 173 10.01 4.60 -6.33
C THR A 173 9.57 3.16 -6.58
N ALA A 174 10.55 2.25 -6.69
CA ALA A 174 10.37 0.80 -6.66
C ALA A 174 11.54 0.18 -5.89
N SER A 175 11.32 -0.84 -5.09
CA SER A 175 12.33 -1.46 -4.20
C SER A 175 12.27 -2.98 -4.24
#